data_b3d93a87cf2c81def58153d952cf4d34
#
_entry.id   b3d93a87cf2c81def58153d952cf4d34
#
_cell.length_a   1.000
_cell.length_b   1.000
_cell.length_c   1.000
_cell.angle_alpha   90.00
_cell.angle_beta   90.00
_cell.angle_gamma   90.00
#
_symmetry.space_group_name_H-M   'P 1'
#
loop_
_entity.id
_entity.type
_entity.pdbx_description
1 polymer ?
#
loop_
_entity_poly.entity_id
_entity_poly.type
_entity_poly.pdbx_seq_one_letter_code
_entity_poly.pdbx_strand_id
1 'polypeptide(L)'
;MSPTLEIPFRFRRPDIARLRVPDPLRRASPRHALAGLTALALLAVPAAAAVRTAPAAAPAEAVPESVAGAETVEYRVEQGDVAVSASYPEVPGAPAFGGEVRTAMAEAQTAFLAEHGSGDGPASLEQRSEFLAASGKVLGARIVRETSVGGDTRVETTTRWFDGSAGRALPWTALFGGADQVAALDAAVARALREEAGVAPGDMPAGLVSDGGTEPPAGSGGGEAPPVDAEAARALAEEYAGSPLQDVAFDTAGGLVVTVARGASGELHVPVDGDRAAPLLSEFGVRARDAVAAGAPLDLEDSGGAPGASLDCARVPCVALTFDDGPGEHTARLLDELDAYSAKATFYLLGQLVGEDPEVVRRIHDEGHELGNHSWKHDDLANKSGGAVADDLERTAEAIEEAAGAPPLTMRPPYGSFNGTTLENAGAPVLLWDVDTLDWQSRDSGKVADTAVEGTRPGSVVLMHDIHASTVDAVPEILRRLHAEGFHFVTVQELFAGTGLEDGTAYHSRPDPADQG
;
A
#
# COMPACT_ATOMS: atom_id res chain seq x y z
N MET A 1 -39.89 30.60 -42.46
CA MET A 1 -38.84 31.38 -43.15
C MET A 1 -37.95 31.97 -42.03
N SER A 2 -36.91 31.27 -41.72
CA SER A 2 -35.86 31.71 -40.79
C SER A 2 -34.53 31.39 -41.44
N PRO A 3 -33.57 32.27 -41.43
CA PRO A 3 -32.26 31.98 -42.00
C PRO A 3 -31.34 31.35 -40.96
N THR A 4 -30.77 30.23 -41.34
CA THR A 4 -29.67 29.52 -40.70
C THR A 4 -28.39 30.35 -40.85
N LEU A 5 -27.68 30.60 -39.73
CA LEU A 5 -26.35 31.19 -39.72
C LEU A 5 -25.35 30.07 -39.50
N GLU A 6 -24.62 29.68 -40.54
CA GLU A 6 -23.45 28.81 -40.46
C GLU A 6 -22.22 29.65 -40.16
N ILE A 7 -21.48 29.32 -39.10
CA ILE A 7 -20.17 29.87 -38.80
C ILE A 7 -19.12 28.78 -39.01
N PRO A 8 -18.17 28.92 -39.94
CA PRO A 8 -17.13 27.91 -40.13
C PRO A 8 -15.95 28.16 -39.17
N PHE A 9 -15.72 27.26 -38.21
CA PHE A 9 -14.49 27.21 -37.43
C PHE A 9 -13.41 26.50 -38.25
N ARG A 10 -12.36 27.25 -38.62
CA ARG A 10 -11.10 26.73 -39.19
C ARG A 10 -10.11 26.46 -38.08
N PHE A 11 -9.78 25.21 -37.84
CA PHE A 11 -8.63 24.81 -37.04
C PHE A 11 -7.34 25.10 -37.79
N ARG A 12 -6.49 25.96 -37.26
CA ARG A 12 -5.07 26.11 -37.66
C ARG A 12 -4.26 25.15 -36.78
N ARG A 13 -3.57 24.20 -37.40
CA ARG A 13 -2.51 23.40 -36.77
C ARG A 13 -1.27 24.28 -36.60
N PRO A 14 -0.57 24.23 -35.46
CA PRO A 14 0.75 24.85 -35.34
C PRO A 14 1.83 23.96 -35.99
N ASP A 15 2.69 24.63 -36.79
CA ASP A 15 3.89 24.07 -37.42
C ASP A 15 4.89 23.63 -36.34
N ILE A 16 5.29 22.38 -36.36
CA ILE A 16 6.42 21.88 -35.56
C ILE A 16 7.71 22.13 -36.35
N ALA A 17 8.39 23.20 -36.01
CA ALA A 17 9.73 23.50 -36.52
C ALA A 17 10.75 22.53 -35.91
N ARG A 18 11.49 21.88 -36.80
CA ARG A 18 12.55 20.91 -36.53
C ARG A 18 13.68 21.54 -35.69
N LEU A 19 13.87 21.05 -34.47
CA LEU A 19 15.10 21.29 -33.71
C LEU A 19 16.17 20.27 -34.15
N ARG A 20 17.27 20.81 -34.66
CA ARG A 20 18.48 20.06 -35.03
C ARG A 20 19.25 19.71 -33.77
N VAL A 21 19.52 18.42 -33.59
CA VAL A 21 20.49 17.87 -32.62
C VAL A 21 21.89 18.00 -33.22
N PRO A 22 22.89 18.51 -32.51
CA PRO A 22 24.27 18.49 -32.98
C PRO A 22 24.95 17.16 -32.62
N ASP A 23 25.58 16.57 -33.62
CA ASP A 23 26.37 15.35 -33.59
C ASP A 23 27.80 15.65 -33.06
N PRO A 24 28.32 14.94 -32.03
CA PRO A 24 29.70 15.10 -31.59
C PRO A 24 30.57 13.90 -31.99
N LEU A 25 30.98 13.82 -33.23
CA LEU A 25 32.12 12.98 -33.62
C LEU A 25 33.00 13.70 -34.64
N ARG A 26 34.03 14.39 -34.17
CA ARG A 26 35.22 14.68 -34.98
C ARG A 26 36.47 14.18 -34.24
N ARG A 27 37.06 13.18 -34.86
CA ARG A 27 38.38 12.64 -34.60
C ARG A 27 39.45 13.71 -34.80
N ALA A 28 40.47 13.72 -33.94
CA ALA A 28 41.78 14.30 -34.25
C ALA A 28 42.87 13.31 -33.80
N SER A 29 43.73 12.99 -34.75
CA SER A 29 44.87 12.09 -34.68
C SER A 29 46.11 12.77 -34.08
N PRO A 30 47.18 12.01 -33.78
CA PRO A 30 48.26 12.42 -32.88
C PRO A 30 49.47 12.97 -33.62
N ARG A 31 50.28 13.78 -32.96
CA ARG A 31 51.73 13.89 -33.29
C ARG A 31 52.55 14.60 -32.19
N HIS A 32 53.61 13.87 -31.86
CA HIS A 32 54.98 14.29 -31.48
C HIS A 32 55.35 14.48 -30.00
N ALA A 33 56.22 13.57 -29.65
CA ALA A 33 57.18 13.49 -28.57
C ALA A 33 58.09 14.70 -28.41
N LEU A 34 58.50 15.01 -27.20
CA LEU A 34 59.95 15.21 -26.90
C LEU A 34 60.21 14.98 -25.42
N ALA A 35 61.33 14.34 -25.21
CA ALA A 35 61.85 13.88 -23.91
C ALA A 35 62.41 15.03 -23.07
N GLY A 36 62.30 14.90 -21.76
CA GLY A 36 63.05 15.67 -20.74
C GLY A 36 63.25 14.85 -19.52
N LEU A 37 64.44 14.27 -19.39
CA LEU A 37 64.97 13.63 -18.17
C LEU A 37 65.18 14.69 -17.10
N THR A 38 64.57 14.50 -15.91
CA THR A 38 65.09 15.10 -14.67
C THR A 38 65.01 14.10 -13.54
N ALA A 39 66.06 14.06 -12.78
CA ALA A 39 66.49 13.04 -11.83
C ALA A 39 65.56 12.81 -10.65
N LEU A 40 65.55 11.55 -10.27
CA LEU A 40 64.89 10.94 -9.13
C LEU A 40 65.50 11.40 -7.82
N ALA A 41 64.68 11.82 -6.86
CA ALA A 41 64.96 11.71 -5.44
C ALA A 41 63.98 10.66 -4.86
N LEU A 42 64.48 9.48 -4.56
CA LEU A 42 63.77 8.44 -3.80
C LEU A 42 63.60 8.92 -2.38
N LEU A 43 62.42 9.40 -2.02
CA LEU A 43 61.96 9.43 -0.62
C LEU A 43 61.14 8.13 -0.42
N ALA A 44 61.69 7.27 0.43
CA ALA A 44 61.01 6.10 0.92
C ALA A 44 59.80 6.53 1.76
N VAL A 45 58.59 6.43 1.18
CA VAL A 45 57.34 6.52 1.94
C VAL A 45 57.12 5.14 2.58
N PRO A 46 56.90 5.04 3.90
CA PRO A 46 56.56 3.78 4.52
C PRO A 46 55.24 3.28 3.88
N ALA A 47 55.22 2.03 3.49
CA ALA A 47 54.03 1.36 2.99
C ALA A 47 52.97 1.41 4.09
N ALA A 48 52.05 2.35 3.97
CA ALA A 48 50.76 2.24 4.66
C ALA A 48 50.12 0.96 4.18
N ALA A 49 49.91 0.03 5.08
CA ALA A 49 49.14 -1.17 4.82
C ALA A 49 47.79 -0.71 4.27
N ALA A 50 47.55 -0.98 2.98
CA ALA A 50 46.23 -0.83 2.40
C ALA A 50 45.33 -1.77 3.19
N VAL A 51 44.53 -1.21 4.08
CA VAL A 51 43.37 -1.90 4.63
C VAL A 51 42.51 -2.23 3.40
N ARG A 52 42.53 -3.49 3.01
CA ARG A 52 41.54 -4.00 2.09
C ARG A 52 40.23 -3.88 2.81
N THR A 53 39.51 -2.79 2.58
CA THR A 53 38.08 -2.75 2.85
C THR A 53 37.47 -3.84 2.00
N ALA A 54 36.98 -4.90 2.62
CA ALA A 54 36.08 -5.83 1.99
C ALA A 54 34.94 -4.98 1.36
N PRO A 55 34.42 -5.34 0.18
CA PRO A 55 33.26 -4.65 -0.35
C PRO A 55 32.21 -4.63 0.76
N ALA A 56 31.65 -3.47 1.03
CA ALA A 56 30.60 -3.34 2.03
C ALA A 56 29.52 -4.36 1.67
N ALA A 57 29.13 -5.21 2.63
CA ALA A 57 28.04 -6.14 2.44
C ALA A 57 26.79 -5.31 2.11
N ALA A 58 26.16 -5.59 0.97
CA ALA A 58 24.89 -5.01 0.59
C ALA A 58 23.80 -6.05 0.78
N PRO A 59 22.56 -5.65 1.14
CA PRO A 59 21.43 -6.57 1.13
C PRO A 59 21.29 -7.21 -0.26
N ALA A 60 20.82 -8.46 -0.29
CA ALA A 60 20.40 -9.06 -1.55
C ALA A 60 19.19 -8.29 -2.07
N GLU A 61 19.19 -7.98 -3.35
CA GLU A 61 18.07 -7.34 -4.02
C GLU A 61 17.47 -8.35 -5.00
N ALA A 62 16.18 -8.59 -4.87
CA ALA A 62 15.43 -9.34 -5.87
C ALA A 62 14.89 -8.34 -6.90
N VAL A 63 15.27 -8.52 -8.17
CA VAL A 63 14.71 -7.66 -9.23
C VAL A 63 13.24 -8.00 -9.47
N PRO A 64 12.37 -7.00 -9.75
CA PRO A 64 10.94 -7.22 -10.01
C PRO A 64 10.67 -8.29 -11.08
N GLU A 65 11.52 -8.40 -12.09
CA GLU A 65 11.45 -9.43 -13.14
C GLU A 65 11.57 -10.87 -12.61
N SER A 66 12.10 -11.06 -11.40
CA SER A 66 12.15 -12.38 -10.73
C SER A 66 10.82 -12.77 -10.09
N VAL A 67 9.87 -11.84 -9.99
CA VAL A 67 8.52 -12.05 -9.42
C VAL A 67 7.51 -12.05 -10.56
N ALA A 68 7.28 -13.21 -11.14
CA ALA A 68 6.39 -13.35 -12.30
C ALA A 68 4.97 -12.86 -11.99
N GLY A 69 4.46 -11.96 -12.83
CA GLY A 69 3.12 -11.42 -12.72
C GLY A 69 2.92 -10.39 -11.59
N ALA A 70 3.99 -9.93 -10.93
CA ALA A 70 3.87 -8.81 -10.01
C ALA A 70 3.55 -7.53 -10.79
N GLU A 71 2.56 -6.80 -10.30
CA GLU A 71 2.18 -5.49 -10.81
C GLU A 71 2.57 -4.43 -9.78
N THR A 72 2.96 -3.25 -10.26
CA THR A 72 3.24 -2.11 -9.39
C THR A 72 2.02 -1.20 -9.37
N VAL A 73 1.47 -0.97 -8.18
CA VAL A 73 0.42 0.01 -7.96
C VAL A 73 1.07 1.33 -7.57
N GLU A 74 0.73 2.38 -8.28
CA GLU A 74 1.17 3.74 -8.00
C GLU A 74 -0.01 4.57 -7.48
N TYR A 75 0.27 5.36 -6.47
CA TYR A 75 -0.68 6.26 -5.84
C TYR A 75 -0.05 7.64 -5.70
N ARG A 76 -0.76 8.70 -6.09
CA ARG A 76 -0.29 10.08 -5.93
C ARG A 76 -1.45 11.02 -5.72
N VAL A 77 -1.42 11.77 -4.63
CA VAL A 77 -2.38 12.83 -4.33
C VAL A 77 -1.61 14.12 -4.04
N GLU A 78 -2.00 15.19 -4.71
CA GLU A 78 -1.49 16.54 -4.47
C GLU A 78 -2.64 17.44 -4.00
N GLN A 79 -2.48 18.03 -2.83
CA GLN A 79 -3.49 18.87 -2.20
C GLN A 79 -2.86 20.17 -1.70
N GLY A 80 -2.95 21.23 -2.52
CA GLY A 80 -2.26 22.48 -2.23
C GLY A 80 -0.74 22.29 -2.19
N ASP A 81 -0.14 22.62 -1.05
CA ASP A 81 1.31 22.47 -0.82
C ASP A 81 1.69 21.10 -0.21
N VAL A 82 0.72 20.20 -0.03
CA VAL A 82 0.92 18.86 0.53
C VAL A 82 0.82 17.82 -0.57
N ALA A 83 1.82 16.93 -0.66
CA ALA A 83 1.82 15.83 -1.63
C ALA A 83 2.08 14.49 -0.92
N VAL A 84 1.35 13.46 -1.32
CA VAL A 84 1.56 12.08 -0.87
C VAL A 84 1.66 11.19 -2.08
N SER A 85 2.67 10.33 -2.12
CA SER A 85 2.81 9.31 -3.15
C SER A 85 3.27 7.99 -2.55
N ALA A 86 2.82 6.88 -3.15
CA ALA A 86 3.24 5.54 -2.80
C ALA A 86 3.36 4.66 -4.04
N SER A 87 4.29 3.73 -4.00
CA SER A 87 4.48 2.69 -5.02
C SER A 87 4.74 1.36 -4.32
N TYR A 88 3.87 0.37 -4.54
CA TYR A 88 3.93 -0.93 -3.88
C TYR A 88 3.58 -2.07 -4.83
N PRO A 89 4.08 -3.31 -4.58
CA PRO A 89 3.80 -4.44 -5.44
C PRO A 89 2.52 -5.15 -5.05
N GLU A 90 1.75 -5.55 -6.04
CA GLU A 90 0.77 -6.62 -5.94
C GLU A 90 1.37 -7.90 -6.51
N VAL A 91 1.43 -8.95 -5.71
CA VAL A 91 2.05 -10.21 -6.07
C VAL A 91 1.00 -11.30 -6.14
N PRO A 92 0.75 -11.91 -7.31
CA PRO A 92 -0.15 -13.04 -7.44
C PRO A 92 0.24 -14.19 -6.47
N GLY A 93 -0.75 -14.72 -5.77
CA GLY A 93 -0.53 -15.75 -4.75
C GLY A 93 -0.04 -15.26 -3.37
N ALA A 94 0.19 -13.94 -3.21
CA ALA A 94 0.55 -13.34 -1.92
C ALA A 94 -0.27 -12.07 -1.59
N PRO A 95 -1.61 -12.10 -1.65
CA PRO A 95 -2.42 -10.90 -1.38
C PRO A 95 -2.21 -10.34 0.03
N ALA A 96 -2.01 -11.20 1.03
CA ALA A 96 -1.70 -10.77 2.39
C ALA A 96 -0.38 -9.99 2.51
N PHE A 97 0.59 -10.25 1.62
CA PHE A 97 1.84 -9.50 1.57
C PHE A 97 1.62 -8.08 1.02
N GLY A 98 0.92 -7.96 -0.12
CA GLY A 98 0.56 -6.67 -0.70
C GLY A 98 -0.28 -5.83 0.28
N GLY A 99 -1.27 -6.45 0.93
CA GLY A 99 -2.09 -5.81 1.96
C GLY A 99 -1.28 -5.28 3.15
N GLU A 100 -0.29 -6.03 3.65
CA GLU A 100 0.58 -5.58 4.74
C GLU A 100 1.49 -4.42 4.30
N VAL A 101 2.08 -4.48 3.10
CA VAL A 101 2.89 -3.38 2.56
C VAL A 101 2.04 -2.13 2.40
N ARG A 102 0.86 -2.24 1.79
CA ARG A 102 -0.10 -1.15 1.63
C ARG A 102 -0.53 -0.57 2.97
N THR A 103 -0.84 -1.41 3.97
CA THR A 103 -1.23 -0.97 5.31
C THR A 103 -0.10 -0.21 6.02
N ALA A 104 1.12 -0.71 5.97
CA ALA A 104 2.27 -0.03 6.56
C ALA A 104 2.56 1.34 5.92
N MET A 105 2.31 1.48 4.61
CA MET A 105 2.39 2.78 3.93
C MET A 105 1.23 3.69 4.33
N ALA A 106 0.02 3.16 4.44
CA ALA A 106 -1.17 3.90 4.83
C ALA A 106 -1.10 4.44 6.27
N GLU A 107 -0.56 3.66 7.21
CA GLU A 107 -0.29 4.14 8.59
C GLU A 107 0.60 5.38 8.60
N ALA A 108 1.68 5.34 7.82
CA ALA A 108 2.58 6.48 7.72
C ALA A 108 1.93 7.69 7.04
N GLN A 109 1.10 7.45 6.03
CA GLN A 109 0.32 8.49 5.36
C GLN A 109 -0.67 9.14 6.33
N THR A 110 -1.42 8.34 7.10
CA THR A 110 -2.34 8.84 8.12
C THR A 110 -1.62 9.73 9.14
N ALA A 111 -0.46 9.27 9.66
CA ALA A 111 0.33 10.04 10.61
C ALA A 111 0.87 11.34 10.00
N PHE A 112 1.37 11.29 8.76
CA PHE A 112 1.85 12.47 8.02
C PHE A 112 0.73 13.49 7.77
N LEU A 113 -0.44 13.03 7.33
CA LEU A 113 -1.59 13.92 7.06
C LEU A 113 -2.17 14.50 8.34
N ALA A 114 -2.18 13.77 9.45
CA ALA A 114 -2.58 14.31 10.76
C ALA A 114 -1.73 15.50 11.20
N GLU A 115 -0.44 15.53 10.80
CA GLU A 115 0.49 16.61 11.13
C GLU A 115 0.50 17.73 10.08
N HIS A 116 0.36 17.40 8.79
CA HIS A 116 0.58 18.35 7.68
C HIS A 116 -0.63 18.55 6.76
N GLY A 117 -1.70 17.77 6.90
CA GLY A 117 -2.87 17.79 5.99
C GLY A 117 -3.64 19.11 5.98
N SER A 118 -3.49 19.95 7.03
CA SER A 118 -4.07 21.30 7.08
C SER A 118 -3.42 22.31 6.12
N GLY A 119 -2.24 22.01 5.56
CA GLY A 119 -1.60 22.82 4.53
C GLY A 119 -0.79 23.99 5.04
N ASP A 120 -0.17 23.90 6.22
CA ASP A 120 0.67 24.95 6.81
C ASP A 120 2.05 25.14 6.14
N GLY A 121 2.17 24.84 4.85
CA GLY A 121 3.38 24.98 4.05
C GLY A 121 3.72 23.72 3.24
N PRO A 122 4.79 23.76 2.41
CA PRO A 122 5.14 22.65 1.55
C PRO A 122 5.61 21.43 2.37
N ALA A 123 4.91 20.33 2.19
CA ALA A 123 5.22 19.05 2.80
C ALA A 123 4.96 17.92 1.79
N SER A 124 5.83 16.90 1.79
CA SER A 124 5.62 15.73 0.95
C SER A 124 6.02 14.44 1.67
N LEU A 125 5.27 13.40 1.37
CA LEU A 125 5.57 12.03 1.75
C LEU A 125 5.66 11.19 0.47
N GLU A 126 6.84 10.66 0.20
CA GLU A 126 7.07 9.71 -0.88
C GLU A 126 7.41 8.34 -0.29
N GLN A 127 6.69 7.31 -0.74
CA GLN A 127 6.88 5.95 -0.26
C GLN A 127 7.08 5.01 -1.45
N ARG A 128 8.06 4.13 -1.36
CA ARG A 128 8.25 3.07 -2.35
C ARG A 128 8.65 1.77 -1.68
N SER A 129 8.38 0.68 -2.34
CA SER A 129 8.83 -0.64 -1.91
C SER A 129 9.84 -1.23 -2.89
N GLU A 130 10.80 -1.97 -2.35
CA GLU A 130 11.86 -2.66 -3.07
C GLU A 130 11.90 -4.11 -2.61
N PHE A 131 11.96 -5.08 -3.55
CA PHE A 131 12.07 -6.48 -3.16
C PHE A 131 13.46 -6.81 -2.64
N LEU A 132 13.53 -7.43 -1.47
CA LEU A 132 14.75 -7.94 -0.83
C LEU A 132 14.90 -9.45 -1.01
N ALA A 133 13.78 -10.16 -1.17
CA ALA A 133 13.74 -11.59 -1.36
C ALA A 133 12.52 -11.96 -2.20
N ALA A 134 12.71 -12.88 -3.15
CA ALA A 134 11.63 -13.50 -3.92
C ALA A 134 12.09 -14.92 -4.30
N SER A 135 12.02 -15.86 -3.36
CA SER A 135 12.59 -17.20 -3.58
C SER A 135 11.82 -18.26 -2.79
N GLY A 136 11.49 -19.35 -3.46
CA GLY A 136 10.71 -20.44 -2.89
C GLY A 136 9.36 -19.92 -2.38
N LYS A 137 9.10 -20.07 -1.08
CA LYS A 137 7.88 -19.57 -0.42
C LYS A 137 8.12 -18.31 0.43
N VAL A 138 9.16 -17.54 0.13
CA VAL A 138 9.53 -16.34 0.88
C VAL A 138 9.52 -15.12 -0.01
N LEU A 139 8.81 -14.07 0.43
CA LEU A 139 8.95 -12.71 -0.08
C LEU A 139 9.48 -11.81 1.02
N GLY A 140 10.26 -10.81 0.65
CA GLY A 140 10.70 -9.73 1.50
C GLY A 140 10.69 -8.43 0.73
N ALA A 141 10.18 -7.36 1.31
CA ALA A 141 10.25 -6.03 0.76
C ALA A 141 10.75 -5.03 1.79
N ARG A 142 11.56 -4.09 1.32
CA ARG A 142 11.89 -2.85 2.01
C ARG A 142 10.87 -1.81 1.63
N ILE A 143 10.35 -1.08 2.60
CA ILE A 143 9.58 0.14 2.41
C ILE A 143 10.51 1.30 2.71
N VAL A 144 10.74 2.14 1.72
CA VAL A 144 11.49 3.39 1.84
C VAL A 144 10.49 4.53 1.94
N ARG A 145 10.63 5.36 2.94
CA ARG A 145 9.78 6.52 3.20
C ARG A 145 10.64 7.76 3.21
N GLU A 146 10.35 8.70 2.33
CA GLU A 146 10.98 10.02 2.28
C GLU A 146 9.96 11.09 2.66
N THR A 147 10.22 11.79 3.75
CA THR A 147 9.39 12.90 4.24
C THR A 147 10.15 14.20 4.07
N SER A 148 9.58 15.17 3.36
CA SER A 148 10.16 16.50 3.19
C SER A 148 9.19 17.56 3.74
N VAL A 149 9.68 18.38 4.67
CA VAL A 149 8.89 19.46 5.30
C VAL A 149 9.75 20.72 5.38
N GLY A 150 9.27 21.80 4.79
CA GLY A 150 9.98 23.08 4.83
C GLY A 150 11.38 23.08 4.22
N GLY A 151 11.71 22.09 3.40
CA GLY A 151 13.02 21.88 2.77
C GLY A 151 13.96 20.92 3.51
N ASP A 152 13.59 20.46 4.69
CA ASP A 152 14.30 19.39 5.39
C ASP A 152 13.75 18.03 4.94
N THR A 153 14.64 17.11 4.59
CA THR A 153 14.28 15.76 4.12
C THR A 153 14.77 14.70 5.10
N ARG A 154 13.90 13.76 5.44
CA ARG A 154 14.18 12.59 6.28
C ARG A 154 13.82 11.32 5.50
N VAL A 155 14.71 10.33 5.55
CA VAL A 155 14.50 9.01 4.98
C VAL A 155 14.41 7.98 6.10
N GLU A 156 13.40 7.14 6.06
CA GLU A 156 13.21 6.01 6.96
C GLU A 156 12.98 4.74 6.15
N THR A 157 13.49 3.63 6.63
CA THR A 157 13.34 2.33 5.98
C THR A 157 12.84 1.28 6.96
N THR A 158 12.00 0.37 6.48
CA THR A 158 11.53 -0.79 7.25
C THR A 158 11.30 -1.97 6.32
N THR A 159 11.41 -3.19 6.85
CA THR A 159 11.16 -4.39 6.04
C THR A 159 9.89 -5.13 6.45
N ARG A 160 9.25 -5.74 5.45
CA ARG A 160 8.11 -6.63 5.57
C ARG A 160 8.42 -7.95 4.89
N TRP A 161 7.98 -9.02 5.49
CA TRP A 161 8.26 -10.38 5.04
C TRP A 161 6.97 -11.17 4.84
N PHE A 162 7.03 -12.21 4.03
CA PHE A 162 5.91 -13.10 3.80
C PHE A 162 6.37 -14.56 3.88
N ASP A 163 5.68 -15.32 4.73
CA ASP A 163 5.80 -16.76 4.84
C ASP A 163 4.73 -17.43 3.99
N GLY A 164 5.07 -17.76 2.75
CA GLY A 164 4.15 -18.44 1.83
C GLY A 164 3.77 -19.85 2.27
N SER A 165 4.53 -20.46 3.19
CA SER A 165 4.14 -21.76 3.77
C SER A 165 2.98 -21.62 4.76
N ALA A 166 2.81 -20.46 5.35
CA ALA A 166 1.74 -20.13 6.29
C ALA A 166 0.72 -19.13 5.71
N GLY A 167 0.94 -18.64 4.48
CA GLY A 167 0.06 -17.67 3.82
C GLY A 167 -0.07 -16.33 4.55
N ARG A 168 0.97 -15.88 5.27
CA ARG A 168 0.87 -14.70 6.15
C ARG A 168 2.05 -13.73 5.99
N ALA A 169 1.72 -12.45 6.10
CA ALA A 169 2.69 -11.36 6.21
C ALA A 169 3.21 -11.21 7.65
N LEU A 170 4.48 -10.84 7.77
CA LEU A 170 5.23 -10.79 9.02
C LEU A 170 6.07 -9.52 9.08
N PRO A 171 6.21 -8.88 10.27
CA PRO A 171 7.15 -7.80 10.49
C PRO A 171 8.60 -8.33 10.50
N TRP A 172 9.58 -7.42 10.42
CA TRP A 172 11.00 -7.76 10.45
C TRP A 172 11.42 -8.54 11.71
N THR A 173 10.77 -8.29 12.84
CA THR A 173 11.03 -8.97 14.11
C THR A 173 10.74 -10.47 14.07
N ALA A 174 9.89 -10.92 13.16
CA ALA A 174 9.59 -12.34 12.95
C ALA A 174 10.81 -13.15 12.43
N LEU A 175 11.82 -12.49 11.90
CA LEU A 175 13.10 -13.13 11.54
C LEU A 175 13.84 -13.66 12.78
N PHE A 176 13.51 -13.18 13.97
CA PHE A 176 14.23 -13.44 15.21
C PHE A 176 13.44 -14.32 16.17
N GLY A 177 14.14 -15.00 17.06
CA GLY A 177 13.54 -15.92 18.03
C GLY A 177 12.80 -15.26 19.19
N GLY A 178 12.77 -13.92 19.26
CA GLY A 178 12.09 -13.13 20.27
C GLY A 178 12.88 -11.92 20.76
N ALA A 179 12.43 -11.30 21.85
CA ALA A 179 12.97 -10.04 22.36
C ALA A 179 14.49 -10.11 22.70
N ASP A 180 14.94 -11.22 23.31
CA ASP A 180 16.35 -11.40 23.65
C ASP A 180 17.24 -11.41 22.39
N GLN A 181 16.77 -12.02 21.31
CA GLN A 181 17.49 -12.10 20.03
C GLN A 181 17.54 -10.76 19.32
N VAL A 182 16.45 -9.97 19.39
CA VAL A 182 16.42 -8.61 18.85
C VAL A 182 17.33 -7.69 19.67
N ALA A 183 17.35 -7.80 20.99
CA ALA A 183 18.29 -7.06 21.85
C ALA A 183 19.76 -7.44 21.56
N ALA A 184 20.02 -8.71 21.26
CA ALA A 184 21.35 -9.17 20.86
C ALA A 184 21.77 -8.64 19.47
N LEU A 185 20.83 -8.53 18.52
CA LEU A 185 21.04 -7.85 17.24
C LEU A 185 21.41 -6.39 17.45
N ASP A 186 20.67 -5.66 18.30
CA ASP A 186 20.94 -4.27 18.65
C ASP A 186 22.38 -4.08 19.16
N ALA A 187 22.80 -4.90 20.12
CA ALA A 187 24.14 -4.88 20.63
C ALA A 187 25.21 -5.18 19.56
N ALA A 188 24.92 -6.11 18.63
CA ALA A 188 25.83 -6.45 17.54
C ALA A 188 25.98 -5.28 16.56
N VAL A 189 24.86 -4.65 16.15
CA VAL A 189 24.84 -3.48 15.26
C VAL A 189 25.55 -2.29 15.91
N ALA A 190 25.23 -1.99 17.16
CA ALA A 190 25.90 -0.90 17.91
C ALA A 190 27.40 -1.09 18.01
N ARG A 191 27.87 -2.33 18.14
CA ARG A 191 29.32 -2.67 18.15
C ARG A 191 29.92 -2.46 16.76
N ALA A 192 29.32 -3.01 15.72
CA ALA A 192 29.84 -2.88 14.37
C ALA A 192 29.93 -1.41 13.93
N LEU A 193 28.96 -0.59 14.29
CA LEU A 193 29.01 0.86 14.03
C LEU A 193 30.20 1.53 14.71
N ARG A 194 30.52 1.19 15.97
CA ARG A 194 31.64 1.77 16.70
C ARG A 194 33.00 1.25 16.23
N GLU A 195 33.13 -0.07 16.09
CA GLU A 195 34.43 -0.72 15.88
C GLU A 195 34.83 -0.80 14.41
N GLU A 196 33.88 -1.07 13.53
CA GLU A 196 34.13 -1.31 12.09
C GLU A 196 33.89 -0.06 11.25
N ALA A 197 32.80 0.70 11.53
CA ALA A 197 32.45 1.91 10.80
C ALA A 197 33.05 3.19 11.45
N GLY A 198 33.59 3.10 12.65
CA GLY A 198 34.23 4.23 13.33
C GLY A 198 33.27 5.36 13.72
N VAL A 199 32.00 5.05 13.94
CA VAL A 199 30.98 6.03 14.32
C VAL A 199 31.25 6.50 15.75
N ALA A 200 31.40 7.81 15.93
CA ALA A 200 31.67 8.38 17.27
C ALA A 200 30.43 8.20 18.19
N PRO A 201 30.63 8.08 19.51
CA PRO A 201 29.50 7.90 20.44
C PRO A 201 28.39 8.94 20.33
N GLY A 202 28.73 10.19 19.98
CA GLY A 202 27.76 11.28 19.78
C GLY A 202 27.01 11.24 18.45
N ASP A 203 27.48 10.43 17.50
CA ASP A 203 26.91 10.28 16.16
C ASP A 203 26.18 8.93 15.98
N MET A 204 26.04 8.16 17.07
CA MET A 204 25.30 6.91 17.06
C MET A 204 23.79 7.18 16.76
N PRO A 205 23.15 6.37 15.92
CA PRO A 205 21.71 6.50 15.68
C PRO A 205 20.93 6.42 16.99
N ALA A 206 19.95 7.33 17.14
CA ALA A 206 19.05 7.30 18.28
C ALA A 206 18.26 5.98 18.28
N GLY A 207 18.03 5.41 19.47
CA GLY A 207 17.28 4.16 19.61
C GLY A 207 18.12 2.89 19.60
N LEU A 208 19.44 2.96 19.33
CA LEU A 208 20.35 1.86 19.62
C LEU A 208 20.75 1.89 21.09
N VAL A 209 20.76 0.73 21.75
CA VAL A 209 21.20 0.61 23.13
C VAL A 209 22.70 0.85 23.19
N SER A 210 23.10 1.98 23.78
CA SER A 210 24.49 2.45 23.77
C SER A 210 25.44 1.70 24.70
N ASP A 211 24.92 0.99 25.70
CA ASP A 211 25.74 0.39 26.76
C ASP A 211 25.34 -1.05 27.11
N GLY A 212 26.18 -1.97 26.66
CA GLY A 212 26.38 -3.22 27.42
C GLY A 212 25.28 -4.27 27.43
N GLY A 213 24.47 -4.40 26.36
CA GLY A 213 23.69 -5.61 26.17
C GLY A 213 24.64 -6.82 26.21
N THR A 214 24.31 -7.81 27.03
CA THR A 214 25.07 -9.06 27.13
C THR A 214 25.14 -9.70 25.77
N GLU A 215 26.35 -9.88 25.26
CA GLU A 215 26.58 -10.68 24.04
C GLU A 215 25.88 -12.03 24.20
N PRO A 216 25.08 -12.49 23.24
CA PRO A 216 24.58 -13.85 23.30
C PRO A 216 25.79 -14.78 23.41
N PRO A 217 25.72 -15.82 24.24
CA PRO A 217 26.87 -16.71 24.42
C PRO A 217 27.23 -17.28 23.06
N ALA A 218 28.43 -17.01 22.61
CA ALA A 218 29.02 -17.63 21.45
C ALA A 218 28.94 -19.15 21.66
N GLY A 219 28.09 -19.84 20.89
CA GLY A 219 28.18 -21.29 20.79
C GLY A 219 27.17 -22.15 21.54
N SER A 220 25.89 -21.78 21.61
CA SER A 220 24.83 -22.76 21.88
C SER A 220 24.02 -23.09 20.62
N GLY A 221 24.63 -23.00 19.45
CA GLY A 221 24.02 -23.25 18.15
C GLY A 221 23.78 -24.73 17.82
N GLY A 222 23.06 -25.46 18.67
CA GLY A 222 22.67 -26.85 18.43
C GLY A 222 21.20 -27.14 18.74
N GLY A 223 20.44 -26.11 19.09
CA GLY A 223 19.00 -26.20 19.29
C GLY A 223 18.25 -25.89 18.00
N GLU A 224 17.09 -26.50 17.84
CA GLU A 224 16.13 -26.16 16.78
C GLU A 224 15.72 -24.69 16.94
N ALA A 225 15.67 -23.94 15.83
CA ALA A 225 15.26 -22.55 15.84
C ALA A 225 13.82 -22.43 16.38
N PRO A 226 13.50 -21.43 17.22
CA PRO A 226 12.17 -21.34 17.81
C PRO A 226 11.10 -21.03 16.76
N PRO A 227 9.86 -21.56 16.91
CA PRO A 227 8.75 -21.26 16.04
C PRO A 227 8.40 -19.78 16.06
N VAL A 228 7.79 -19.29 14.97
CA VAL A 228 7.35 -17.89 14.88
C VAL A 228 5.98 -17.73 15.53
N ASP A 229 5.94 -16.89 16.57
CA ASP A 229 4.72 -16.30 17.08
C ASP A 229 4.50 -14.94 16.39
N ALA A 230 3.52 -14.87 15.49
CA ALA A 230 3.28 -13.68 14.68
C ALA A 230 2.72 -12.50 15.51
N GLU A 231 1.94 -12.78 16.56
CA GLU A 231 1.40 -11.75 17.45
C GLU A 231 2.52 -11.16 18.32
N ALA A 232 3.32 -12.01 18.95
CA ALA A 232 4.50 -11.56 19.69
C ALA A 232 5.48 -10.80 18.81
N ALA A 233 5.69 -11.22 17.55
CA ALA A 233 6.55 -10.51 16.61
C ALA A 233 5.99 -9.12 16.26
N ARG A 234 4.67 -8.96 16.11
CA ARG A 234 4.06 -7.64 15.88
C ARG A 234 4.19 -6.73 17.10
N ALA A 235 3.87 -7.22 18.30
CA ALA A 235 4.04 -6.47 19.53
C ALA A 235 5.50 -6.01 19.71
N LEU A 236 6.47 -6.86 19.39
CA LEU A 236 7.89 -6.51 19.44
C LEU A 236 8.26 -5.47 18.37
N ALA A 237 7.69 -5.53 17.18
CA ALA A 237 7.92 -4.52 16.14
C ALA A 237 7.37 -3.14 16.56
N GLU A 238 6.28 -3.08 17.29
CA GLU A 238 5.74 -1.85 17.87
C GLU A 238 6.64 -1.30 18.97
N GLU A 239 7.19 -2.15 19.84
CA GLU A 239 8.16 -1.73 20.85
C GLU A 239 9.42 -1.10 20.23
N TYR A 240 9.85 -1.62 19.07
CA TYR A 240 10.99 -1.11 18.31
C TYR A 240 10.59 -0.09 17.22
N ALA A 241 9.39 0.48 17.28
CA ALA A 241 8.99 1.54 16.37
C ALA A 241 9.93 2.74 16.51
N GLY A 242 10.47 3.25 15.38
CA GLY A 242 11.48 4.30 15.36
C GLY A 242 12.92 3.84 15.66
N SER A 243 13.13 2.55 15.93
CA SER A 243 14.50 1.99 16.02
C SER A 243 15.16 1.94 14.65
N PRO A 244 16.46 2.19 14.55
CA PRO A 244 17.22 2.01 13.30
C PRO A 244 17.38 0.53 12.89
N LEU A 245 16.87 -0.42 13.69
CA LEU A 245 16.90 -1.86 13.37
C LEU A 245 15.79 -2.31 12.43
N GLN A 246 14.86 -1.46 12.04
CA GLN A 246 13.67 -1.86 11.28
C GLN A 246 13.95 -2.33 9.84
N ASP A 247 15.14 -2.04 9.31
CA ASP A 247 15.56 -2.45 7.97
C ASP A 247 16.58 -3.58 8.06
N VAL A 248 16.06 -4.81 8.10
CA VAL A 248 16.86 -6.04 8.19
C VAL A 248 16.65 -6.89 6.95
N ALA A 249 17.74 -7.26 6.32
CA ALA A 249 17.77 -8.15 5.16
C ALA A 249 18.88 -9.20 5.30
N PHE A 250 18.95 -10.12 4.33
CA PHE A 250 20.06 -11.06 4.18
C PHE A 250 20.92 -10.68 2.98
N ASP A 251 22.21 -10.94 3.07
CA ASP A 251 23.06 -10.97 1.90
C ASP A 251 23.00 -12.36 1.20
N THR A 252 23.57 -12.46 0.01
CA THR A 252 23.59 -13.72 -0.75
C THR A 252 24.46 -14.80 -0.13
N ALA A 253 25.26 -14.49 0.88
CA ALA A 253 26.07 -15.45 1.64
C ALA A 253 25.37 -15.95 2.92
N GLY A 254 24.16 -15.42 3.21
CA GLY A 254 23.36 -15.77 4.40
C GLY A 254 23.71 -14.99 5.66
N GLY A 255 24.49 -13.92 5.55
CA GLY A 255 24.68 -12.93 6.61
C GLY A 255 23.47 -12.01 6.74
N LEU A 256 23.28 -11.40 7.93
CA LEU A 256 22.33 -10.31 8.11
C LEU A 256 22.96 -8.98 7.70
N VAL A 257 22.15 -8.12 7.10
CA VAL A 257 22.51 -6.74 6.82
C VAL A 257 21.43 -5.84 7.41
N VAL A 258 21.82 -4.98 8.34
CA VAL A 258 20.94 -3.95 8.90
C VAL A 258 21.27 -2.63 8.22
N THR A 259 20.28 -2.03 7.55
CA THR A 259 20.46 -0.73 6.92
C THR A 259 20.06 0.36 7.91
N VAL A 260 21.00 1.25 8.20
CA VAL A 260 20.81 2.36 9.14
C VAL A 260 20.86 3.67 8.39
N ALA A 261 19.77 4.43 8.43
CA ALA A 261 19.71 5.75 7.82
C ALA A 261 20.57 6.75 8.62
N ARG A 262 21.36 7.58 7.92
CA ARG A 262 22.23 8.62 8.48
C ARG A 262 21.82 10.03 8.08
N GLY A 263 20.54 10.27 7.94
CA GLY A 263 20.00 11.55 7.48
C GLY A 263 20.55 11.95 6.10
N ALA A 264 20.99 13.19 5.95
CA ALA A 264 21.56 13.70 4.69
C ALA A 264 22.86 13.01 4.26
N SER A 265 23.47 12.17 5.11
CA SER A 265 24.71 11.43 4.81
C SER A 265 24.45 10.07 4.14
N GLY A 266 23.20 9.74 3.83
CA GLY A 266 22.80 8.51 3.16
C GLY A 266 22.56 7.34 4.11
N GLU A 267 22.68 6.11 3.60
CA GLU A 267 22.48 4.86 4.33
C GLU A 267 23.80 4.18 4.64
N LEU A 268 23.84 3.46 5.75
CA LEU A 268 24.95 2.61 6.13
C LEU A 268 24.47 1.18 6.28
N HIS A 269 25.02 0.27 5.49
CA HIS A 269 24.79 -1.16 5.62
C HIS A 269 25.72 -1.76 6.65
N VAL A 270 25.15 -2.29 7.72
CA VAL A 270 25.89 -2.89 8.85
C VAL A 270 25.77 -4.41 8.74
N PRO A 271 26.83 -5.10 8.31
CA PRO A 271 26.81 -6.55 8.23
C PRO A 271 26.89 -7.18 9.63
N VAL A 272 26.11 -8.23 9.83
CA VAL A 272 26.26 -9.15 10.96
C VAL A 272 26.60 -10.52 10.40
N ASP A 273 27.81 -10.99 10.72
CA ASP A 273 28.35 -12.25 10.24
C ASP A 273 27.39 -13.43 10.45
N GLY A 274 27.33 -14.36 9.48
CA GLY A 274 26.37 -15.47 9.48
C GLY A 274 26.47 -16.37 10.73
N ASP A 275 27.67 -16.59 11.28
CA ASP A 275 27.85 -17.37 12.49
C ASP A 275 27.30 -16.68 13.74
N ARG A 276 27.29 -15.34 13.74
CA ARG A 276 26.69 -14.52 14.81
C ARG A 276 25.17 -14.33 14.60
N ALA A 277 24.73 -14.28 13.36
CA ALA A 277 23.34 -14.14 13.01
C ALA A 277 22.52 -15.41 13.26
N ALA A 278 23.10 -16.59 12.96
CA ALA A 278 22.40 -17.87 13.01
C ALA A 278 21.70 -18.15 14.37
N PRO A 279 22.29 -17.92 15.54
CA PRO A 279 21.62 -18.17 16.83
C PRO A 279 20.51 -17.16 17.16
N LEU A 280 20.39 -16.07 16.39
CA LEU A 280 19.34 -15.07 16.58
C LEU A 280 18.06 -15.40 15.83
N LEU A 281 18.13 -16.24 14.79
CA LEU A 281 17.04 -16.47 13.86
C LEU A 281 15.95 -17.38 14.45
N SER A 282 14.70 -17.06 14.12
CA SER A 282 13.56 -17.95 14.26
C SER A 282 13.55 -19.02 13.15
N GLU A 283 12.65 -19.99 13.22
CA GLU A 283 12.44 -20.93 12.11
C GLU A 283 12.15 -20.21 10.79
N PHE A 284 11.36 -19.13 10.81
CA PHE A 284 11.12 -18.33 9.61
C PHE A 284 12.37 -17.58 9.17
N GLY A 285 13.13 -16.99 10.09
CA GLY A 285 14.38 -16.33 9.79
C GLY A 285 15.39 -17.25 9.10
N VAL A 286 15.49 -18.51 9.55
CA VAL A 286 16.30 -19.54 8.89
C VAL A 286 15.81 -19.81 7.48
N ARG A 287 14.49 -20.00 7.28
CA ARG A 287 13.92 -20.21 5.95
C ARG A 287 14.14 -19.01 5.02
N ALA A 288 13.99 -17.80 5.53
CA ALA A 288 14.20 -16.57 4.77
C ALA A 288 15.67 -16.43 4.32
N ARG A 289 16.62 -16.65 5.23
CA ARG A 289 18.03 -16.69 4.92
C ARG A 289 18.36 -17.73 3.84
N ASP A 290 17.88 -18.96 4.01
CA ASP A 290 18.17 -20.06 3.11
C ASP A 290 17.52 -19.84 1.73
N ALA A 291 16.33 -19.23 1.68
CA ALA A 291 15.66 -18.86 0.43
C ALA A 291 16.46 -17.79 -0.34
N VAL A 292 16.93 -16.73 0.35
CA VAL A 292 17.78 -15.70 -0.28
C VAL A 292 19.07 -16.30 -0.82
N ALA A 293 19.73 -17.17 -0.04
CA ALA A 293 20.97 -17.83 -0.46
C ALA A 293 20.75 -18.81 -1.63
N ALA A 294 19.60 -19.49 -1.69
CA ALA A 294 19.28 -20.44 -2.75
C ALA A 294 18.93 -19.76 -4.08
N GLY A 295 18.28 -18.58 -4.06
CA GLY A 295 17.81 -17.87 -5.24
C GLY A 295 16.89 -18.71 -6.14
N ALA A 296 16.08 -19.60 -5.53
CA ALA A 296 15.16 -20.46 -6.26
C ALA A 296 13.99 -19.62 -6.83
N PRO A 297 13.33 -20.05 -7.93
CA PRO A 297 12.12 -19.40 -8.40
C PRO A 297 11.07 -19.30 -7.31
N LEU A 298 10.30 -18.21 -7.31
CA LEU A 298 9.18 -18.00 -6.38
C LEU A 298 8.07 -19.02 -6.67
N ASP A 299 7.53 -19.64 -5.62
CA ASP A 299 6.49 -20.67 -5.66
C ASP A 299 5.42 -20.35 -4.60
N LEU A 300 4.35 -19.71 -5.03
CA LEU A 300 3.23 -19.28 -4.17
C LEU A 300 1.90 -19.93 -4.56
N GLU A 301 1.90 -20.91 -5.49
CA GLU A 301 0.65 -21.50 -6.02
C GLU A 301 -0.27 -22.08 -4.93
N ASP A 302 0.28 -22.54 -3.80
CA ASP A 302 -0.47 -23.10 -2.67
C ASP A 302 -0.48 -22.21 -1.43
N SER A 303 -0.09 -20.94 -1.53
CA SER A 303 0.14 -20.09 -0.36
C SER A 303 -1.14 -19.61 0.34
N GLY A 304 -2.31 -19.95 -0.19
CA GLY A 304 -3.64 -19.75 0.39
C GLY A 304 -3.82 -18.38 1.05
N GLY A 305 -4.56 -17.49 0.43
CA GLY A 305 -4.91 -16.20 1.01
C GLY A 305 -6.29 -15.78 0.52
N ALA A 306 -6.99 -14.98 1.30
CA ALA A 306 -8.20 -14.34 0.83
C ALA A 306 -7.88 -13.52 -0.43
N PRO A 307 -8.79 -13.47 -1.43
CA PRO A 307 -8.57 -12.66 -2.62
C PRO A 307 -8.40 -11.18 -2.26
N GLY A 308 -7.39 -10.53 -2.85
CA GLY A 308 -7.18 -9.09 -2.78
C GLY A 308 -6.18 -8.65 -1.69
N ALA A 309 -5.30 -7.73 -2.07
CA ALA A 309 -4.41 -7.00 -1.17
C ALA A 309 -5.20 -5.92 -0.42
N SER A 310 -6.10 -6.33 0.49
CA SER A 310 -6.95 -5.40 1.22
C SER A 310 -6.16 -4.63 2.29
N LEU A 311 -6.51 -3.35 2.42
CA LEU A 311 -6.03 -2.50 3.49
C LEU A 311 -6.59 -2.99 4.85
N ASP A 312 -5.76 -3.03 5.89
CA ASP A 312 -6.23 -3.40 7.23
C ASP A 312 -6.90 -2.21 7.93
N CYS A 313 -8.22 -2.11 7.76
CA CYS A 313 -9.05 -1.07 8.36
C CYS A 313 -9.20 -1.17 9.89
N ALA A 314 -8.55 -2.13 10.56
CA ALA A 314 -8.38 -2.11 12.01
C ALA A 314 -7.19 -1.25 12.45
N ARG A 315 -6.25 -0.99 11.54
CA ARG A 315 -5.01 -0.25 11.81
C ARG A 315 -5.03 1.18 11.24
N VAL A 316 -5.85 1.44 10.23
CA VAL A 316 -5.97 2.76 9.58
C VAL A 316 -7.42 3.19 9.46
N PRO A 317 -7.73 4.51 9.48
CA PRO A 317 -9.09 4.99 9.32
C PRO A 317 -9.55 4.76 7.88
N CYS A 318 -10.50 3.84 7.67
CA CYS A 318 -11.14 3.60 6.38
C CYS A 318 -12.56 4.13 6.36
N VAL A 319 -13.04 4.46 5.16
CA VAL A 319 -14.42 4.82 4.85
C VAL A 319 -14.85 4.19 3.53
N ALA A 320 -16.07 3.64 3.46
CA ALA A 320 -16.68 3.20 2.21
C ALA A 320 -17.63 4.28 1.69
N LEU A 321 -17.27 4.92 0.58
CA LEU A 321 -18.18 5.77 -0.17
C LEU A 321 -19.05 4.86 -1.06
N THR A 322 -20.37 5.01 -0.97
CA THR A 322 -21.30 4.14 -1.70
C THR A 322 -22.31 4.96 -2.51
N PHE A 323 -22.61 4.48 -3.72
CA PHE A 323 -23.45 5.18 -4.68
C PHE A 323 -24.58 4.27 -5.15
N ASP A 324 -25.83 4.71 -4.97
CA ASP A 324 -27.03 3.97 -5.31
C ASP A 324 -27.69 4.49 -6.60
N ASP A 325 -28.59 3.69 -7.16
CA ASP A 325 -29.45 3.98 -8.31
C ASP A 325 -28.79 4.03 -9.69
N GLY A 326 -27.46 3.86 -9.77
CA GLY A 326 -26.73 3.84 -11.04
C GLY A 326 -26.92 2.56 -11.87
N PRO A 327 -26.24 2.46 -13.05
CA PRO A 327 -25.45 3.51 -13.67
C PRO A 327 -26.30 4.65 -14.20
N GLY A 328 -25.77 5.88 -14.18
CA GLY A 328 -26.43 7.07 -14.65
C GLY A 328 -25.55 8.00 -15.48
N GLU A 329 -26.11 9.12 -15.95
CA GLU A 329 -25.42 10.12 -16.79
C GLU A 329 -24.09 10.62 -16.17
N HIS A 330 -23.96 10.59 -14.84
CA HIS A 330 -22.82 11.18 -14.13
C HIS A 330 -21.84 10.13 -13.61
N THR A 331 -22.14 8.83 -13.70
CA THR A 331 -21.28 7.74 -13.16
C THR A 331 -19.87 7.76 -13.76
N ALA A 332 -19.74 7.96 -15.08
CA ALA A 332 -18.43 8.00 -15.72
C ALA A 332 -17.54 9.16 -15.20
N ARG A 333 -18.14 10.35 -14.95
CA ARG A 333 -17.44 11.48 -14.37
C ARG A 333 -17.06 11.22 -12.90
N LEU A 334 -17.93 10.55 -12.15
CA LEU A 334 -17.63 10.15 -10.78
C LEU A 334 -16.40 9.25 -10.70
N LEU A 335 -16.25 8.30 -11.63
CA LEU A 335 -15.07 7.44 -11.69
C LEU A 335 -13.78 8.26 -11.91
N ASP A 336 -13.82 9.28 -12.78
CA ASP A 336 -12.67 10.18 -12.99
C ASP A 336 -12.31 10.97 -11.71
N GLU A 337 -13.30 11.40 -10.90
CA GLU A 337 -13.06 12.09 -9.63
C GLU A 337 -12.49 11.15 -8.55
N LEU A 338 -12.93 9.89 -8.52
CA LEU A 338 -12.40 8.88 -7.60
C LEU A 338 -10.95 8.51 -7.95
N ASP A 339 -10.62 8.40 -9.23
CA ASP A 339 -9.28 8.07 -9.70
C ASP A 339 -8.24 9.11 -9.26
N ALA A 340 -8.60 10.40 -9.21
CA ALA A 340 -7.71 11.49 -8.76
C ALA A 340 -7.17 11.30 -7.33
N TYR A 341 -7.85 10.49 -6.52
CA TYR A 341 -7.44 10.13 -5.14
C TYR A 341 -7.12 8.65 -5.00
N SER A 342 -7.06 7.89 -6.10
CA SER A 342 -7.01 6.42 -6.11
C SER A 342 -8.04 5.79 -5.16
N ALA A 343 -9.17 6.49 -5.01
CA ALA A 343 -10.25 6.12 -4.11
C ALA A 343 -11.03 4.94 -4.69
N LYS A 344 -11.34 3.94 -3.85
CA LYS A 344 -12.25 2.87 -4.20
C LYS A 344 -13.62 3.13 -3.58
N ALA A 345 -14.67 2.69 -4.25
CA ALA A 345 -16.05 2.89 -3.86
C ALA A 345 -16.90 1.65 -4.18
N THR A 346 -18.14 1.61 -3.67
CA THR A 346 -19.10 0.56 -3.98
C THR A 346 -20.31 1.17 -4.67
N PHE A 347 -20.73 0.56 -5.79
CA PHE A 347 -21.85 1.02 -6.61
C PHE A 347 -22.99 0.02 -6.53
N TYR A 348 -24.12 0.42 -5.96
CA TYR A 348 -25.34 -0.39 -5.91
C TYR A 348 -26.23 -0.10 -7.13
N LEU A 349 -26.18 -1.00 -8.10
CA LEU A 349 -26.74 -0.80 -9.43
C LEU A 349 -28.16 -1.32 -9.54
N LEU A 350 -29.02 -0.59 -10.27
CA LEU A 350 -30.33 -1.04 -10.69
C LEU A 350 -30.23 -1.92 -11.94
N GLY A 351 -30.65 -3.17 -11.84
CA GLY A 351 -30.52 -4.15 -12.93
C GLY A 351 -31.09 -3.70 -14.27
N GLN A 352 -32.19 -2.96 -14.27
CA GLN A 352 -32.79 -2.43 -15.52
C GLN A 352 -31.88 -1.40 -16.23
N LEU A 353 -30.98 -0.71 -15.54
CA LEU A 353 -30.10 0.31 -16.10
C LEU A 353 -28.77 -0.25 -16.58
N VAL A 354 -28.33 -1.39 -16.05
CA VAL A 354 -27.06 -2.04 -16.41
C VAL A 354 -26.92 -2.24 -17.92
N GLY A 355 -27.99 -2.68 -18.59
CA GLY A 355 -27.97 -2.91 -20.03
C GLY A 355 -28.00 -1.62 -20.87
N GLU A 356 -28.25 -0.44 -20.27
CA GLU A 356 -28.25 0.85 -20.97
C GLU A 356 -26.80 1.38 -21.15
N ASP A 357 -25.91 1.08 -20.20
CA ASP A 357 -24.48 1.45 -20.28
C ASP A 357 -23.57 0.35 -19.69
N PRO A 358 -23.44 -0.80 -20.36
CA PRO A 358 -22.60 -1.90 -19.89
C PRO A 358 -21.10 -1.56 -19.89
N GLU A 359 -20.66 -0.56 -20.65
CA GLU A 359 -19.27 -0.12 -20.68
C GLU A 359 -18.90 0.59 -19.38
N VAL A 360 -19.77 1.42 -18.84
CA VAL A 360 -19.58 2.07 -17.53
C VAL A 360 -19.60 1.03 -16.40
N VAL A 361 -20.50 0.05 -16.45
CA VAL A 361 -20.54 -1.04 -15.45
C VAL A 361 -19.22 -1.83 -15.45
N ARG A 362 -18.69 -2.16 -16.64
CA ARG A 362 -17.40 -2.81 -16.76
C ARG A 362 -16.28 -1.93 -16.23
N ARG A 363 -16.30 -0.61 -16.53
CA ARG A 363 -15.32 0.35 -16.05
C ARG A 363 -15.30 0.41 -14.52
N ILE A 364 -16.47 0.38 -13.84
CA ILE A 364 -16.55 0.31 -12.37
C ILE A 364 -15.74 -0.87 -11.86
N HIS A 365 -15.92 -2.05 -12.45
CA HIS A 365 -15.19 -3.26 -12.07
C HIS A 365 -13.70 -3.18 -12.38
N ASP A 366 -13.34 -2.80 -13.62
CA ASP A 366 -11.95 -2.80 -14.11
C ASP A 366 -11.07 -1.78 -13.36
N GLU A 367 -11.67 -0.69 -12.84
CA GLU A 367 -10.99 0.30 -12.00
C GLU A 367 -10.94 -0.11 -10.51
N GLY A 368 -11.41 -1.33 -10.17
CA GLY A 368 -11.30 -1.92 -8.83
C GLY A 368 -12.34 -1.40 -7.83
N HIS A 369 -13.45 -0.85 -8.30
CA HIS A 369 -14.61 -0.56 -7.46
C HIS A 369 -15.47 -1.82 -7.28
N GLU A 370 -16.26 -1.86 -6.21
CA GLU A 370 -17.17 -2.96 -5.94
C GLU A 370 -18.53 -2.75 -6.61
N LEU A 371 -19.05 -3.83 -7.19
CA LEU A 371 -20.40 -3.90 -7.72
C LEU A 371 -21.35 -4.46 -6.66
N GLY A 372 -22.43 -3.74 -6.37
CA GLY A 372 -23.51 -4.12 -5.48
C GLY A 372 -24.85 -4.22 -6.22
N ASN A 373 -25.77 -5.00 -5.67
CA ASN A 373 -27.11 -5.24 -6.20
C ASN A 373 -28.13 -4.30 -5.53
N HIS A 374 -28.83 -3.45 -6.31
CA HIS A 374 -29.85 -2.53 -5.80
C HIS A 374 -31.27 -2.87 -6.29
N SER A 375 -31.57 -4.14 -6.51
CA SER A 375 -32.79 -4.66 -7.11
C SER A 375 -32.93 -4.33 -8.62
N TRP A 376 -33.96 -4.92 -9.26
CA TRP A 376 -34.14 -4.74 -10.70
C TRP A 376 -34.58 -3.32 -11.07
N LYS A 377 -35.53 -2.73 -10.34
CA LYS A 377 -36.16 -1.44 -10.69
C LYS A 377 -36.50 -0.55 -9.50
N HIS A 378 -35.81 -0.73 -8.40
CA HIS A 378 -36.00 0.04 -7.16
C HIS A 378 -37.36 -0.20 -6.47
N ASP A 379 -37.89 -1.43 -6.55
CA ASP A 379 -39.11 -1.80 -5.81
C ASP A 379 -38.78 -2.02 -4.31
N ASP A 380 -39.72 -1.67 -3.43
CA ASP A 380 -39.62 -1.98 -2.00
C ASP A 380 -39.68 -3.50 -1.75
N LEU A 381 -38.55 -4.11 -1.49
CA LEU A 381 -38.40 -5.57 -1.32
C LEU A 381 -39.12 -6.10 -0.08
N ALA A 382 -39.33 -5.28 0.95
CA ALA A 382 -40.06 -5.69 2.16
C ALA A 382 -41.55 -5.98 1.87
N ASN A 383 -42.08 -5.49 0.74
CA ASN A 383 -43.44 -5.72 0.31
C ASN A 383 -43.59 -6.89 -0.67
N LYS A 384 -42.51 -7.63 -0.98
CA LYS A 384 -42.51 -8.77 -1.91
C LYS A 384 -42.55 -10.10 -1.16
N SER A 385 -42.97 -11.16 -1.83
CA SER A 385 -42.80 -12.53 -1.35
C SER A 385 -41.33 -12.97 -1.47
N GLY A 386 -40.90 -13.95 -0.69
CA GLY A 386 -39.51 -14.43 -0.73
C GLY A 386 -39.04 -14.85 -2.11
N GLY A 387 -39.88 -15.62 -2.88
CA GLY A 387 -39.54 -15.98 -4.25
C GLY A 387 -39.43 -14.75 -5.18
N ALA A 388 -40.25 -13.72 -4.99
CA ALA A 388 -40.16 -12.50 -5.79
C ALA A 388 -38.96 -11.63 -5.40
N VAL A 389 -38.47 -11.71 -4.16
CA VAL A 389 -37.21 -11.09 -3.74
C VAL A 389 -36.03 -11.81 -4.41
N ALA A 390 -35.98 -13.14 -4.30
CA ALA A 390 -34.93 -13.95 -4.91
C ALA A 390 -34.85 -13.74 -6.43
N ASP A 391 -35.98 -13.86 -7.15
CA ASP A 391 -36.04 -13.66 -8.60
C ASP A 391 -35.57 -12.25 -9.04
N ASP A 392 -35.91 -11.20 -8.26
CA ASP A 392 -35.53 -9.83 -8.53
C ASP A 392 -34.02 -9.61 -8.40
N LEU A 393 -33.44 -10.12 -7.30
CA LEU A 393 -32.02 -10.01 -7.01
C LEU A 393 -31.17 -10.89 -7.93
N GLU A 394 -31.59 -12.13 -8.21
CA GLU A 394 -30.93 -13.05 -9.16
C GLU A 394 -30.85 -12.41 -10.55
N ARG A 395 -31.97 -11.92 -11.06
CA ARG A 395 -32.01 -11.24 -12.36
C ARG A 395 -31.09 -10.02 -12.43
N THR A 396 -30.98 -9.26 -11.35
CA THR A 396 -30.09 -8.10 -11.26
C THR A 396 -28.64 -8.53 -11.25
N ALA A 397 -28.31 -9.58 -10.48
CA ALA A 397 -26.97 -10.14 -10.40
C ALA A 397 -26.50 -10.68 -11.75
N GLU A 398 -27.38 -11.42 -12.47
CA GLU A 398 -27.08 -11.91 -13.83
C GLU A 398 -26.76 -10.77 -14.80
N ALA A 399 -27.53 -9.66 -14.76
CA ALA A 399 -27.29 -8.51 -15.63
C ALA A 399 -25.94 -7.83 -15.31
N ILE A 400 -25.59 -7.68 -14.05
CA ILE A 400 -24.32 -7.11 -13.61
C ILE A 400 -23.15 -8.01 -14.06
N GLU A 401 -23.24 -9.33 -13.82
CA GLU A 401 -22.23 -10.29 -14.22
C GLU A 401 -22.04 -10.35 -15.74
N GLU A 402 -23.12 -10.27 -16.52
CA GLU A 402 -23.05 -10.21 -17.98
C GLU A 402 -22.30 -8.96 -18.46
N ALA A 403 -22.52 -7.79 -17.82
CA ALA A 403 -21.90 -6.54 -18.21
C ALA A 403 -20.43 -6.43 -17.77
N ALA A 404 -20.12 -6.80 -16.53
CA ALA A 404 -18.81 -6.60 -15.91
C ALA A 404 -17.89 -7.83 -15.98
N GLY A 405 -18.46 -9.04 -16.14
CA GLY A 405 -17.69 -10.29 -16.02
C GLY A 405 -17.47 -10.76 -14.57
N ALA A 406 -18.10 -10.07 -13.60
CA ALA A 406 -18.04 -10.39 -12.18
C ALA A 406 -19.40 -10.16 -11.52
N PRO A 407 -19.84 -11.04 -10.58
CA PRO A 407 -21.09 -10.86 -9.87
C PRO A 407 -21.01 -9.75 -8.82
N PRO A 408 -22.16 -9.15 -8.42
CA PRO A 408 -22.20 -8.25 -7.27
C PRO A 408 -21.91 -9.03 -5.98
N LEU A 409 -21.15 -8.41 -5.07
CA LEU A 409 -20.70 -9.07 -3.83
C LEU A 409 -21.64 -8.82 -2.64
N THR A 410 -22.38 -7.71 -2.68
CA THR A 410 -23.32 -7.29 -1.64
C THR A 410 -24.60 -6.78 -2.25
N MET A 411 -25.67 -6.66 -1.44
CA MET A 411 -26.89 -6.03 -1.89
C MET A 411 -27.31 -4.89 -0.95
N ARG A 412 -28.01 -3.91 -1.48
CA ARG A 412 -28.65 -2.86 -0.68
C ARG A 412 -30.14 -2.79 -1.06
N PRO A 413 -31.07 -2.98 -0.09
CA PRO A 413 -32.47 -2.89 -0.39
C PRO A 413 -32.87 -1.43 -0.67
N PRO A 414 -33.70 -1.18 -1.72
CA PRO A 414 -34.25 0.14 -1.97
C PRO A 414 -34.88 0.76 -0.72
N TYR A 415 -34.67 2.07 -0.53
CA TYR A 415 -35.14 2.82 0.66
C TYR A 415 -34.57 2.35 2.01
N GLY A 416 -33.58 1.43 2.00
CA GLY A 416 -33.17 0.73 3.23
C GLY A 416 -34.26 -0.17 3.82
N SER A 417 -35.28 -0.51 3.00
CA SER A 417 -36.48 -1.24 3.47
C SER A 417 -36.30 -2.74 3.33
N PHE A 418 -36.29 -3.44 4.45
CA PHE A 418 -36.18 -4.90 4.51
C PHE A 418 -36.93 -5.48 5.71
N ASN A 419 -37.17 -6.79 5.66
CA ASN A 419 -37.73 -7.57 6.76
C ASN A 419 -37.08 -8.98 6.76
N GLY A 420 -37.52 -9.86 7.68
CA GLY A 420 -37.00 -11.23 7.74
C GLY A 420 -37.09 -12.00 6.42
N THR A 421 -38.20 -11.82 5.66
CA THR A 421 -38.35 -12.45 4.34
C THR A 421 -37.33 -11.91 3.34
N THR A 422 -37.01 -10.61 3.37
CA THR A 422 -35.96 -10.01 2.55
C THR A 422 -34.60 -10.62 2.88
N LEU A 423 -34.24 -10.68 4.16
CA LEU A 423 -32.96 -11.24 4.63
C LEU A 423 -32.78 -12.71 4.26
N GLU A 424 -33.83 -13.53 4.48
CA GLU A 424 -33.81 -14.97 4.17
C GLU A 424 -33.64 -15.26 2.67
N ASN A 425 -33.94 -14.30 1.80
CA ASN A 425 -33.90 -14.46 0.33
C ASN A 425 -32.93 -13.48 -0.35
N ALA A 426 -32.07 -12.80 0.41
CA ALA A 426 -31.10 -11.83 -0.12
C ALA A 426 -29.99 -12.49 -0.95
N GLY A 427 -29.57 -13.71 -0.58
CA GLY A 427 -28.50 -14.44 -1.26
C GLY A 427 -27.11 -13.76 -1.21
N ALA A 428 -27.01 -12.67 -0.45
CA ALA A 428 -25.79 -11.88 -0.26
C ALA A 428 -25.87 -11.11 1.06
N PRO A 429 -24.77 -10.56 1.57
CA PRO A 429 -24.77 -9.61 2.70
C PRO A 429 -25.57 -8.36 2.36
N VAL A 430 -26.31 -7.83 3.36
CA VAL A 430 -27.19 -6.67 3.18
C VAL A 430 -26.54 -5.44 3.76
N LEU A 431 -26.15 -4.49 2.92
CA LEU A 431 -25.43 -3.28 3.31
C LEU A 431 -26.38 -2.08 3.36
N LEU A 432 -26.42 -1.44 4.51
CA LEU A 432 -27.06 -0.15 4.73
C LEU A 432 -25.99 0.95 4.85
N TRP A 433 -26.23 1.95 5.67
CA TRP A 433 -25.31 3.06 5.90
C TRP A 433 -25.44 3.59 7.34
N ASP A 434 -24.43 4.25 7.81
CA ASP A 434 -24.46 5.04 9.06
C ASP A 434 -24.38 6.54 8.80
N VAL A 435 -24.01 6.95 7.57
CA VAL A 435 -24.01 8.34 7.13
C VAL A 435 -24.92 8.52 5.92
N ASP A 436 -26.08 9.18 6.11
CA ASP A 436 -26.99 9.58 5.03
C ASP A 436 -26.71 11.04 4.66
N THR A 437 -26.20 11.29 3.46
CA THR A 437 -25.88 12.64 2.99
C THR A 437 -27.12 13.47 2.65
N LEU A 438 -28.31 12.85 2.55
CA LEU A 438 -29.55 13.46 2.09
C LEU A 438 -29.40 14.20 0.75
N ASP A 439 -28.51 13.73 -0.11
CA ASP A 439 -28.21 14.30 -1.44
C ASP A 439 -29.43 14.27 -2.36
N TRP A 440 -30.23 13.20 -2.28
CA TRP A 440 -31.48 13.01 -2.97
C TRP A 440 -32.54 14.09 -2.61
N GLN A 441 -32.44 14.71 -1.44
CA GLN A 441 -33.33 15.74 -0.95
C GLN A 441 -32.76 17.15 -1.13
N SER A 442 -31.50 17.36 -0.72
CA SER A 442 -30.88 18.69 -0.66
C SER A 442 -30.53 19.26 -2.03
N ARG A 443 -30.01 18.40 -2.93
CA ARG A 443 -29.49 18.79 -4.25
C ARG A 443 -28.47 19.94 -4.20
N ASP A 444 -27.73 20.03 -3.10
CA ASP A 444 -26.76 21.08 -2.78
C ASP A 444 -25.42 20.43 -2.47
N SER A 445 -24.46 20.59 -3.38
CA SER A 445 -23.15 19.94 -3.27
C SER A 445 -22.38 20.30 -2.00
N GLY A 446 -22.51 21.55 -1.53
CA GLY A 446 -21.88 21.98 -0.27
C GLY A 446 -22.45 21.24 0.94
N LYS A 447 -23.79 21.11 1.02
CA LYS A 447 -24.44 20.38 2.12
C LYS A 447 -24.13 18.90 2.07
N VAL A 448 -24.09 18.30 0.87
CA VAL A 448 -23.70 16.89 0.68
C VAL A 448 -22.29 16.67 1.21
N ALA A 449 -21.34 17.51 0.82
CA ALA A 449 -19.97 17.43 1.29
C ALA A 449 -19.85 17.62 2.81
N ASP A 450 -20.52 18.62 3.37
CA ASP A 450 -20.50 18.87 4.82
C ASP A 450 -21.09 17.69 5.59
N THR A 451 -22.24 17.14 5.17
CA THR A 451 -22.88 16.01 5.84
C THR A 451 -22.01 14.74 5.75
N ALA A 452 -21.45 14.45 4.58
CA ALA A 452 -20.57 13.32 4.40
C ALA A 452 -19.35 13.38 5.33
N VAL A 453 -18.65 14.52 5.34
CA VAL A 453 -17.41 14.67 6.11
C VAL A 453 -17.67 14.71 7.62
N GLU A 454 -18.65 15.52 8.07
CA GLU A 454 -18.96 15.66 9.50
C GLU A 454 -19.54 14.38 10.12
N GLY A 455 -20.23 13.55 9.30
CA GLY A 455 -20.80 12.27 9.73
C GLY A 455 -19.80 11.12 9.77
N THR A 456 -18.74 11.18 8.96
CA THR A 456 -17.82 10.06 8.76
C THR A 456 -16.93 9.81 9.98
N ARG A 457 -16.78 8.54 10.32
CA ARG A 457 -15.87 7.98 11.33
C ARG A 457 -15.15 6.77 10.74
N PRO A 458 -14.03 6.30 11.33
CA PRO A 458 -13.42 5.05 10.91
C PRO A 458 -14.44 3.91 10.89
N GLY A 459 -14.58 3.25 9.74
CA GLY A 459 -15.57 2.18 9.54
C GLY A 459 -16.92 2.62 8.99
N SER A 460 -17.14 3.90 8.71
CA SER A 460 -18.41 4.42 8.16
C SER A 460 -18.68 3.94 6.73
N VAL A 461 -19.96 3.74 6.45
CA VAL A 461 -20.55 3.54 5.12
C VAL A 461 -21.41 4.74 4.78
N VAL A 462 -21.02 5.50 3.75
CA VAL A 462 -21.68 6.77 3.36
C VAL A 462 -22.60 6.53 2.17
N LEU A 463 -23.89 6.88 2.33
CA LEU A 463 -24.89 6.81 1.27
C LEU A 463 -24.89 8.07 0.42
N MET A 464 -24.79 7.88 -0.88
CA MET A 464 -24.92 8.88 -1.95
C MET A 464 -25.60 8.27 -3.18
N HIS A 465 -25.94 9.13 -4.17
CA HIS A 465 -26.55 8.68 -5.43
C HIS A 465 -25.84 9.36 -6.61
N ASP A 466 -25.18 8.57 -7.46
CA ASP A 466 -24.41 9.05 -8.62
C ASP A 466 -25.27 9.57 -9.78
N ILE A 467 -26.56 9.34 -9.73
CA ILE A 467 -27.55 9.88 -10.68
C ILE A 467 -27.79 11.39 -10.51
N HIS A 468 -27.21 12.02 -9.49
CA HIS A 468 -27.39 13.45 -9.20
C HIS A 468 -26.12 14.24 -9.44
N ALA A 469 -26.16 15.23 -10.35
CA ALA A 469 -25.04 16.10 -10.64
C ALA A 469 -24.47 16.79 -9.37
N SER A 470 -25.35 17.22 -8.45
CA SER A 470 -24.94 17.87 -7.19
C SER A 470 -24.14 16.94 -6.28
N THR A 471 -24.42 15.64 -6.31
CA THR A 471 -23.67 14.65 -5.54
C THR A 471 -22.27 14.46 -6.14
N VAL A 472 -22.19 14.26 -7.44
CA VAL A 472 -20.91 14.11 -8.13
C VAL A 472 -20.07 15.39 -8.03
N ASP A 473 -20.70 16.58 -8.04
CA ASP A 473 -20.02 17.86 -7.79
C ASP A 473 -19.51 17.99 -6.33
N ALA A 474 -20.06 17.25 -5.37
CA ALA A 474 -19.59 17.24 -3.97
C ALA A 474 -18.38 16.32 -3.74
N VAL A 475 -18.22 15.28 -4.56
CA VAL A 475 -17.21 14.22 -4.33
C VAL A 475 -15.78 14.74 -4.25
N PRO A 476 -15.30 15.67 -5.11
CA PRO A 476 -13.94 16.21 -4.98
C PRO A 476 -13.67 16.85 -3.62
N GLU A 477 -14.65 17.56 -3.06
CA GLU A 477 -14.51 18.19 -1.73
C GLU A 477 -14.57 17.15 -0.61
N ILE A 478 -15.40 16.12 -0.72
CA ILE A 478 -15.47 14.99 0.23
C ILE A 478 -14.11 14.29 0.27
N LEU A 479 -13.60 13.90 -0.90
CA LEU A 479 -12.30 13.21 -1.02
C LEU A 479 -11.18 14.07 -0.44
N ARG A 480 -11.13 15.34 -0.81
CA ARG A 480 -10.13 16.28 -0.33
C ARG A 480 -10.11 16.40 1.19
N ARG A 481 -11.28 16.58 1.82
CA ARG A 481 -11.37 16.79 3.27
C ARG A 481 -11.08 15.52 4.05
N LEU A 482 -11.69 14.41 3.69
CA LEU A 482 -11.46 13.12 4.34
C LEU A 482 -10.01 12.62 4.15
N HIS A 483 -9.43 12.82 2.96
CA HIS A 483 -8.02 12.53 2.74
C HIS A 483 -7.11 13.37 3.65
N ALA A 484 -7.38 14.69 3.79
CA ALA A 484 -6.61 15.55 4.69
C ALA A 484 -6.70 15.14 6.18
N GLU A 485 -7.78 14.46 6.56
CA GLU A 485 -7.98 13.86 7.88
C GLU A 485 -7.34 12.46 8.01
N GLY A 486 -6.69 11.97 6.95
CA GLY A 486 -5.98 10.69 6.92
C GLY A 486 -6.86 9.48 6.62
N PHE A 487 -8.09 9.68 6.14
CA PHE A 487 -8.96 8.56 5.73
C PHE A 487 -8.49 7.91 4.43
N HIS A 488 -8.70 6.60 4.37
CA HIS A 488 -8.49 5.78 3.19
C HIS A 488 -9.85 5.32 2.62
N PHE A 489 -10.02 5.50 1.32
CA PHE A 489 -11.25 5.17 0.61
C PHE A 489 -11.18 3.72 0.10
N VAL A 490 -12.09 2.89 0.58
CA VAL A 490 -12.10 1.45 0.32
C VAL A 490 -13.48 1.00 -0.15
N THR A 491 -13.55 -0.18 -0.77
CA THR A 491 -14.84 -0.83 -1.05
C THR A 491 -15.47 -1.34 0.26
N VAL A 492 -16.74 -1.70 0.21
CA VAL A 492 -17.42 -2.34 1.35
C VAL A 492 -16.75 -3.67 1.71
N GLN A 493 -16.38 -4.49 0.73
CA GLN A 493 -15.66 -5.74 0.97
C GLN A 493 -14.32 -5.52 1.67
N GLU A 494 -13.56 -4.51 1.22
CA GLU A 494 -12.30 -4.15 1.87
C GLU A 494 -12.54 -3.60 3.29
N LEU A 495 -13.57 -2.77 3.49
CA LEU A 495 -13.91 -2.21 4.80
C LEU A 495 -14.17 -3.31 5.85
N PHE A 496 -14.85 -4.37 5.45
CA PHE A 496 -15.20 -5.49 6.32
C PHE A 496 -14.18 -6.64 6.27
N ALA A 497 -13.07 -6.48 5.56
CA ALA A 497 -12.01 -7.49 5.56
C ALA A 497 -11.55 -7.80 7.00
N GLY A 498 -11.43 -9.08 7.32
CA GLY A 498 -11.07 -9.54 8.66
C GLY A 498 -12.22 -9.65 9.68
N THR A 499 -13.36 -8.96 9.48
CA THR A 499 -14.58 -9.14 10.30
C THR A 499 -15.57 -10.11 9.64
N GLY A 500 -15.54 -10.17 8.31
CA GLY A 500 -16.42 -10.98 7.50
C GLY A 500 -17.81 -10.37 7.30
N LEU A 501 -18.44 -10.75 6.20
CA LEU A 501 -19.83 -10.44 5.87
C LEU A 501 -20.58 -11.75 5.67
N GLU A 502 -21.76 -11.89 6.27
CA GLU A 502 -22.60 -13.09 6.18
C GLU A 502 -23.84 -12.80 5.33
N ASP A 503 -24.19 -13.74 4.45
CA ASP A 503 -25.41 -13.63 3.63
C ASP A 503 -26.65 -13.48 4.49
N GLY A 504 -27.59 -12.62 4.05
CA GLY A 504 -28.82 -12.36 4.78
C GLY A 504 -28.65 -11.62 6.11
N THR A 505 -27.48 -11.11 6.40
CA THR A 505 -27.20 -10.30 7.58
C THR A 505 -27.05 -8.83 7.18
N ALA A 506 -27.68 -7.93 7.97
CA ALA A 506 -27.68 -6.50 7.68
C ALA A 506 -26.57 -5.77 8.46
N TYR A 507 -25.83 -4.92 7.75
CA TYR A 507 -24.72 -4.13 8.30
C TYR A 507 -24.91 -2.66 7.95
N HIS A 508 -24.55 -1.76 8.88
CA HIS A 508 -24.64 -0.31 8.69
C HIS A 508 -23.26 0.36 8.61
N SER A 509 -22.30 -0.17 9.34
CA SER A 509 -20.91 0.27 9.39
C SER A 509 -20.05 -0.90 9.86
N ARG A 510 -18.74 -0.81 9.67
CA ARG A 510 -17.82 -1.78 10.25
C ARG A 510 -17.79 -1.57 11.78
N PRO A 511 -17.97 -2.62 12.58
CA PRO A 511 -17.86 -2.50 14.03
C PRO A 511 -16.48 -2.01 14.46
N ASP A 512 -16.41 -1.09 15.40
CA ASP A 512 -15.14 -0.69 15.99
C ASP A 512 -14.53 -1.89 16.73
N PRO A 513 -13.25 -2.23 16.54
CA PRO A 513 -12.57 -3.26 17.30
C PRO A 513 -12.68 -3.04 18.82
N ALA A 514 -12.77 -1.80 19.29
CA ALA A 514 -12.95 -1.46 20.69
C ALA A 514 -14.34 -1.83 21.25
N ASP A 515 -15.36 -1.97 20.40
CA ASP A 515 -16.73 -2.31 20.79
C ASP A 515 -16.97 -3.85 20.88
N GLN A 516 -15.98 -4.65 20.49
CA GLN A 516 -16.08 -6.13 20.50
C GLN A 516 -15.47 -6.79 21.75
N GLY A 517 -15.07 -6.00 22.75
CA GLY A 517 -14.42 -6.43 24.00
C GLY A 517 -15.37 -6.71 25.18
#